data_368a03fe249c40481ccd7f2543c1608c
#
_entry.id   368a03fe249c40481ccd7f2543c1608c
#
_cell.length_a   1.000
_cell.length_b   1.000
_cell.length_c   1.000
_cell.angle_alpha   90.00
_cell.angle_beta   90.00
_cell.angle_gamma   90.00
#
_symmetry.space_group_name_H-M   'P 1'
#
loop_
_entity.id
_entity.type
_entity.pdbx_description
1 polymer ?
#
loop_
_entity_poly.entity_id
_entity_poly.type
_entity_poly.pdbx_seq_one_letter_code
_entity_poly.pdbx_strand_id
1 'polypeptide(L)'
;MITLRETQQRITADPKHWSVFLMDFVDDFRYYRDPTEIAEPIVLSGDRMDALLASTAEYLCRELNLETPFWLADVPACQTPWFVSGMENLKAIALAESPLSFRWRKIFVTESFLSRV
;
A
#
# COMPACT_ATOMS: atom_id res chain seq x y z
N MET A 1 -2.21 13.60 -12.16
CA MET A 1 -2.61 12.60 -11.14
C MET A 1 -1.94 11.26 -11.43
N ILE A 2 -1.51 10.59 -10.36
CA ILE A 2 -0.87 9.27 -10.47
C ILE A 2 -1.90 8.22 -10.06
N THR A 3 -2.16 7.21 -10.91
CA THR A 3 -3.08 6.13 -10.55
C THR A 3 -2.31 5.00 -9.84
N LEU A 4 -3.04 4.18 -9.08
CA LEU A 4 -2.46 3.01 -8.45
C LEU A 4 -1.94 2.01 -9.51
N ARG A 5 -2.66 1.90 -10.63
CA ARG A 5 -2.24 1.06 -11.76
C ARG A 5 -0.92 1.53 -12.36
N GLU A 6 -0.75 2.84 -12.55
CA GLU A 6 0.52 3.40 -13.03
C GLU A 6 1.65 3.14 -12.04
N THR A 7 1.36 3.25 -10.75
CA THR A 7 2.33 2.95 -9.69
C THR A 7 2.78 1.51 -9.78
N GLN A 8 1.85 0.58 -9.98
CA GLN A 8 2.18 -0.82 -10.19
C GLN A 8 3.09 -1.01 -11.41
N GLN A 9 2.78 -0.34 -12.51
CA GLN A 9 3.59 -0.42 -13.73
C GLN A 9 5.01 0.09 -13.51
N ARG A 10 5.17 1.19 -12.78
CA ARG A 10 6.48 1.74 -12.43
C ARG A 10 7.29 0.77 -11.57
N ILE A 11 6.64 0.18 -10.57
CA ILE A 11 7.29 -0.79 -9.66
C ILE A 11 7.69 -2.04 -10.42
N THR A 12 6.85 -2.52 -11.34
CA THR A 12 7.16 -3.68 -12.16
C THR A 12 8.37 -3.42 -13.06
N ALA A 13 8.47 -2.22 -13.62
CA ALA A 13 9.59 -1.84 -14.48
C ALA A 13 10.89 -1.60 -13.70
N ASP A 14 10.79 -1.13 -12.46
CA ASP A 14 11.95 -0.80 -11.61
C ASP A 14 11.66 -1.16 -10.14
N PRO A 15 11.67 -2.45 -9.79
CA PRO A 15 11.32 -2.89 -8.44
C PRO A 15 12.23 -2.34 -7.33
N LYS A 16 13.46 -2.00 -7.69
CA LYS A 16 14.45 -1.49 -6.76
C LYS A 16 14.01 -0.18 -6.09
N HIS A 17 13.24 0.64 -6.82
CA HIS A 17 12.79 1.93 -6.34
C HIS A 17 11.29 1.93 -5.96
N TRP A 18 10.75 0.78 -5.59
CA TRP A 18 9.32 0.64 -5.28
C TRP A 18 8.83 1.64 -4.23
N SER A 19 9.64 1.91 -3.21
CA SER A 19 9.23 2.80 -2.11
C SER A 19 9.09 4.25 -2.57
N VAL A 20 9.92 4.68 -3.51
CA VAL A 20 9.82 6.02 -4.09
C VAL A 20 8.51 6.16 -4.86
N PHE A 21 8.22 5.18 -5.72
CA PHE A 21 6.99 5.20 -6.52
C PHE A 21 5.75 5.13 -5.64
N LEU A 22 5.80 4.32 -4.58
CA LEU A 22 4.69 4.23 -3.65
C LEU A 22 4.44 5.57 -2.95
N MET A 23 5.48 6.22 -2.45
CA MET A 23 5.33 7.50 -1.76
C MET A 23 4.89 8.62 -2.72
N ASP A 24 5.32 8.60 -3.97
CA ASP A 24 4.83 9.53 -4.97
C ASP A 24 3.32 9.38 -5.16
N PHE A 25 2.82 8.15 -5.23
CA PHE A 25 1.39 7.89 -5.29
C PHE A 25 0.67 8.38 -4.04
N VAL A 26 1.21 8.08 -2.86
CA VAL A 26 0.60 8.48 -1.58
C VAL A 26 0.46 10.00 -1.50
N ASP A 27 1.52 10.74 -1.82
CA ASP A 27 1.49 12.19 -1.80
C ASP A 27 0.47 12.76 -2.79
N ASP A 28 0.46 12.20 -4.00
CA ASP A 28 -0.45 12.62 -5.06
C ASP A 28 -1.91 12.35 -4.69
N PHE A 29 -2.19 11.18 -4.15
CA PHE A 29 -3.56 10.82 -3.74
C PHE A 29 -4.04 11.67 -2.57
N ARG A 30 -3.18 11.96 -1.61
CA ARG A 30 -3.52 12.86 -0.49
C ARG A 30 -3.82 14.28 -0.95
N TYR A 31 -3.13 14.71 -2.01
CA TYR A 31 -3.33 16.04 -2.58
C TYR A 31 -4.65 16.15 -3.34
N TYR A 32 -4.88 15.25 -4.30
CA TYR A 32 -6.06 15.32 -5.17
C TYR A 32 -7.30 14.71 -4.56
N ARG A 33 -7.16 13.66 -3.75
CA ARG A 33 -8.25 12.92 -3.12
C ARG A 33 -9.30 12.44 -4.12
N ASP A 34 -8.85 12.07 -5.31
CA ASP A 34 -9.71 11.68 -6.43
C ASP A 34 -9.85 10.17 -6.51
N PRO A 35 -11.07 9.62 -6.30
CA PRO A 35 -11.29 8.17 -6.36
C PRO A 35 -10.92 7.54 -7.71
N THR A 36 -10.86 8.32 -8.79
CA THR A 36 -10.44 7.79 -10.10
C THR A 36 -9.00 7.28 -10.10
N GLU A 37 -8.17 7.75 -9.19
CA GLU A 37 -6.78 7.29 -9.05
C GLU A 37 -6.69 5.81 -8.64
N ILE A 38 -7.74 5.28 -8.01
CA ILE A 38 -7.79 3.89 -7.55
C ILE A 38 -8.97 3.12 -8.15
N ALA A 39 -9.65 3.68 -9.14
CA ALA A 39 -10.82 3.05 -9.76
C ALA A 39 -10.42 1.83 -10.60
N GLU A 40 -9.30 1.90 -11.31
CA GLU A 40 -8.83 0.81 -12.14
C GLU A 40 -8.06 -0.22 -11.30
N PRO A 41 -8.48 -1.51 -11.32
CA PRO A 41 -7.78 -2.54 -10.56
C PRO A 41 -6.34 -2.74 -11.02
N ILE A 42 -5.47 -3.09 -10.06
CA ILE A 42 -4.13 -3.55 -10.40
C ILE A 42 -4.20 -4.95 -11.01
N VAL A 43 -3.15 -5.32 -11.74
CA VAL A 43 -3.03 -6.69 -12.27
C VAL A 43 -2.44 -7.57 -11.18
N LEU A 44 -3.17 -8.63 -10.80
CA LEU A 44 -2.68 -9.55 -9.80
C LEU A 44 -1.53 -10.37 -10.37
N SER A 45 -0.36 -10.23 -9.78
CA SER A 45 0.87 -10.91 -10.21
C SER A 45 1.23 -12.10 -9.32
N GLY A 46 0.57 -12.24 -8.19
CA GLY A 46 0.92 -13.22 -7.17
C GLY A 46 2.06 -12.77 -6.26
N ASP A 47 2.58 -11.56 -6.47
CA ASP A 47 3.63 -10.98 -5.64
C ASP A 47 3.01 -10.29 -4.42
N ARG A 48 3.74 -10.30 -3.30
CA ARG A 48 3.35 -9.58 -2.08
C ARG A 48 3.17 -8.06 -2.29
N MET A 49 3.75 -7.52 -3.35
CA MET A 49 3.58 -6.11 -3.69
C MET A 49 2.12 -5.79 -4.04
N ASP A 50 1.38 -6.73 -4.60
CA ASP A 50 -0.06 -6.55 -4.84
C ASP A 50 -0.77 -6.24 -3.52
N ALA A 51 -0.47 -7.01 -2.48
CA ALA A 51 -1.05 -6.82 -1.15
C ALA A 51 -0.68 -5.45 -0.57
N LEU A 52 0.57 -5.02 -0.74
CA LEU A 52 1.03 -3.73 -0.25
C LEU A 52 0.30 -2.58 -0.93
N LEU A 53 0.15 -2.63 -2.25
CA LEU A 53 -0.54 -1.60 -3.01
C LEU A 53 -2.00 -1.48 -2.60
N ALA A 54 -2.69 -2.61 -2.49
CA ALA A 54 -4.09 -2.63 -2.09
C ALA A 54 -4.28 -2.14 -0.65
N SER A 55 -3.41 -2.55 0.26
CA SER A 55 -3.46 -2.13 1.66
C SER A 55 -3.20 -0.64 1.81
N THR A 56 -2.27 -0.10 1.01
CA THR A 56 -1.99 1.34 0.99
C THR A 56 -3.22 2.12 0.53
N ALA A 57 -3.87 1.67 -0.54
CA ALA A 57 -5.08 2.32 -1.04
C ALA A 57 -6.22 2.28 -0.01
N GLU A 58 -6.43 1.14 0.65
CA GLU A 58 -7.43 1.04 1.72
C GLU A 58 -7.14 1.98 2.87
N TYR A 59 -5.88 2.03 3.31
CA TYR A 59 -5.47 2.91 4.38
C TYR A 59 -5.76 4.37 4.05
N LEU A 60 -5.41 4.80 2.83
CA LEU A 60 -5.64 6.17 2.39
C LEU A 60 -7.13 6.50 2.29
N CYS A 61 -7.95 5.56 1.83
CA CYS A 61 -9.39 5.76 1.78
C CYS A 61 -9.96 5.98 3.19
N ARG A 62 -9.50 5.24 4.18
CA ARG A 62 -9.91 5.43 5.58
C ARG A 62 -9.43 6.77 6.13
N GLU A 63 -8.17 7.10 5.88
CA GLU A 63 -7.59 8.36 6.33
C GLU A 63 -8.36 9.57 5.78
N LEU A 64 -8.74 9.51 4.50
CA LEU A 64 -9.39 10.61 3.79
C LEU A 64 -10.91 10.51 3.79
N ASN A 65 -11.46 9.51 4.45
CA ASN A 65 -12.90 9.27 4.53
C ASN A 65 -13.53 9.10 3.14
N LEU A 66 -12.89 8.31 2.29
CA LEU A 66 -13.35 7.99 0.94
C LEU A 66 -13.88 6.57 0.87
N GLU A 67 -14.81 6.33 -0.06
CA GLU A 67 -15.35 5.00 -0.30
C GLU A 67 -14.30 4.09 -0.92
N THR A 68 -14.21 2.85 -0.42
CA THR A 68 -13.23 1.87 -0.90
C THR A 68 -13.78 1.13 -2.12
N PRO A 69 -13.05 1.08 -3.26
CA PRO A 69 -13.46 0.28 -4.40
C PRO A 69 -13.58 -1.21 -4.07
N PHE A 70 -14.57 -1.88 -4.67
CA PHE A 70 -14.82 -3.31 -4.40
C PHE A 70 -13.63 -4.21 -4.72
N TRP A 71 -12.88 -3.89 -5.79
CA TRP A 71 -11.80 -4.76 -6.24
C TRP A 71 -10.67 -4.89 -5.22
N LEU A 72 -10.51 -3.92 -4.31
CA LEU A 72 -9.47 -4.00 -3.29
C LEU A 72 -9.65 -5.23 -2.40
N ALA A 73 -10.88 -5.58 -2.09
CA ALA A 73 -11.17 -6.75 -1.24
C ALA A 73 -10.76 -8.07 -1.90
N ASP A 74 -10.64 -8.09 -3.23
CA ASP A 74 -10.25 -9.28 -3.97
C ASP A 74 -8.74 -9.50 -4.02
N VAL A 75 -7.94 -8.54 -3.57
CA VAL A 75 -6.48 -8.68 -3.52
C VAL A 75 -6.10 -9.51 -2.31
N PRO A 76 -5.42 -10.66 -2.52
CA PRO A 76 -5.16 -11.58 -1.42
C PRO A 76 -4.10 -11.08 -0.44
N ALA A 77 -4.13 -11.64 0.77
CA ALA A 77 -3.10 -11.41 1.76
C ALA A 77 -1.78 -12.09 1.36
N CYS A 78 -0.69 -11.67 1.98
CA CYS A 78 0.59 -12.35 1.85
C CYS A 78 0.49 -13.77 2.38
N GLN A 79 1.22 -14.71 1.78
CA GLN A 79 1.26 -16.09 2.27
C GLN A 79 2.01 -16.18 3.59
N THR A 80 3.05 -15.38 3.75
CA THR A 80 3.83 -15.28 4.99
C THR A 80 3.85 -13.84 5.46
N PRO A 81 4.00 -13.60 6.77
CA PRO A 81 4.10 -12.22 7.28
C PRO A 81 5.24 -11.45 6.63
N TRP A 82 4.95 -10.22 6.22
CA TRP A 82 5.93 -9.33 5.61
C TRP A 82 6.17 -8.11 6.50
N PHE A 83 7.37 -8.04 7.06
CA PHE A 83 7.83 -6.88 7.80
C PHE A 83 8.56 -5.97 6.83
N VAL A 84 7.88 -4.93 6.36
CA VAL A 84 8.33 -4.13 5.21
C VAL A 84 9.70 -3.49 5.42
N SER A 85 10.00 -3.03 6.65
CA SER A 85 11.30 -2.43 6.94
C SER A 85 12.46 -3.43 6.85
N GLY A 86 12.18 -4.71 7.10
CA GLY A 86 13.21 -5.74 7.14
C GLY A 86 14.17 -5.64 8.32
N MET A 87 13.98 -4.68 9.21
CA MET A 87 14.86 -4.47 10.37
C MET A 87 14.35 -5.24 11.58
N GLU A 88 15.20 -6.11 12.12
CA GLU A 88 14.83 -7.01 13.22
C GLU A 88 14.34 -6.26 14.45
N ASN A 89 15.01 -5.18 14.80
CA ASN A 89 14.66 -4.39 15.98
C ASN A 89 13.36 -3.60 15.85
N LEU A 90 12.77 -3.53 14.67
CA LEU A 90 11.49 -2.84 14.45
C LEU A 90 10.30 -3.79 14.38
N LYS A 91 10.52 -5.12 14.44
CA LYS A 91 9.44 -6.09 14.32
C LYS A 91 8.37 -5.95 15.40
N ALA A 92 8.79 -5.80 16.66
CA ALA A 92 7.85 -5.67 17.76
C ALA A 92 7.00 -4.41 17.65
N ILE A 93 7.62 -3.30 17.23
CA ILE A 93 6.92 -2.04 17.02
C ILE A 93 5.94 -2.17 15.86
N ALA A 94 6.37 -2.79 14.75
CA ALA A 94 5.50 -2.99 13.59
C ALA A 94 4.31 -3.88 13.92
N LEU A 95 4.49 -4.93 14.71
CA LEU A 95 3.39 -5.78 15.17
C LEU A 95 2.37 -5.00 15.99
N ALA A 96 2.82 -4.05 16.81
CA ALA A 96 1.96 -3.25 17.66
C ALA A 96 1.26 -2.12 16.91
N GLU A 97 1.94 -1.49 15.96
CA GLU A 97 1.48 -0.26 15.32
C GLU A 97 0.79 -0.44 13.97
N SER A 98 0.93 -1.61 13.33
CA SER A 98 0.38 -1.80 11.98
C SER A 98 -1.11 -1.50 11.91
N PRO A 99 -1.54 -0.60 11.02
CA PRO A 99 -2.96 -0.35 10.80
C PRO A 99 -3.67 -1.61 10.29
N LEU A 100 -4.97 -1.70 10.57
CA LEU A 100 -5.77 -2.85 10.17
C LEU A 100 -5.70 -3.13 8.67
N SER A 101 -5.66 -2.08 7.84
CA SER A 101 -5.58 -2.21 6.37
C SER A 101 -4.36 -3.00 5.90
N PHE A 102 -3.27 -2.96 6.65
CA PHE A 102 -2.07 -3.75 6.35
C PHE A 102 -2.08 -5.08 7.09
N ARG A 103 -2.46 -5.07 8.35
CA ARG A 103 -2.39 -6.24 9.23
C ARG A 103 -3.19 -7.43 8.71
N TRP A 104 -4.40 -7.19 8.19
CA TRP A 104 -5.22 -8.30 7.71
C TRP A 104 -4.65 -9.00 6.47
N ARG A 105 -3.74 -8.31 5.75
CA ARG A 105 -2.98 -8.91 4.64
C ARG A 105 -1.61 -9.41 5.07
N LYS A 106 -1.37 -9.49 6.39
CA LYS A 106 -0.09 -9.95 6.98
C LYS A 106 1.08 -9.05 6.62
N ILE A 107 0.81 -7.76 6.45
CA ILE A 107 1.84 -6.75 6.23
C ILE A 107 1.99 -5.95 7.51
N PHE A 108 3.24 -5.84 7.99
CA PHE A 108 3.53 -5.15 9.24
C PHE A 108 4.43 -3.96 8.98
N VAL A 109 3.93 -2.79 9.32
CA VAL A 109 4.58 -1.51 9.11
C VAL A 109 4.51 -0.68 10.38
N THR A 110 5.43 0.27 10.53
CA THR A 110 5.36 1.22 11.63
C THR A 110 4.32 2.29 11.33
N GLU A 111 3.90 3.01 12.37
CA GLU A 111 2.91 4.08 12.25
C GLU A 111 3.31 5.15 11.23
N SER A 112 4.61 5.42 11.11
CA SER A 112 5.14 6.45 10.21
C SER A 112 5.39 5.98 8.77
N PHE A 113 5.04 4.75 8.43
CA PHE A 113 5.38 4.16 7.13
C PHE A 113 4.98 5.03 5.94
N LEU A 114 3.78 5.60 5.97
CA LEU A 114 3.27 6.43 4.89
C LEU A 114 3.41 7.94 5.16
N SER A 115 4.24 8.30 6.12
CA SER A 115 4.49 9.70 6.43
C SER A 115 5.81 10.16 5.82
N ARG A 116 5.80 11.32 5.17
CA ARG A 116 7.02 12.03 4.82
C ARG A 116 7.36 13.02 5.92
N VAL A 117 8.56 12.94 6.38
CA VAL A 117 9.06 13.85 7.40
C VAL A 117 9.98 14.86 6.76
#